data_312605ce3eaaf1b2111aa69e03cf21ca
#
_entry.id   312605ce3eaaf1b2111aa69e03cf21ca
#
_cell.length_a   1.000
_cell.length_b   1.000
_cell.length_c   1.000
_cell.angle_alpha   90.00
_cell.angle_beta   90.00
_cell.angle_gamma   90.00
#
_symmetry.space_group_name_H-M   'P 1'
#
loop_
_entity.id
_entity.type
_entity.pdbx_description
1 polymer ?
#
loop_
_entity_poly.entity_id
_entity_poly.type
_entity_poly.pdbx_seq_one_letter_code
_entity_poly.pdbx_strand_id
1 'polypeptide(L)'
;MILFYPVITAEEGKLHKNSFKYLLGKDYSSEEARNYSLEKRVSALTPPTLLLLSDDDRIVPPVNSLLFYEALKRNGVKASIHVFPTGDHGWGIKPEFKYIEQWQRYALDWL
;
A
#
# COMPACT_ATOMS: atom_id res chain seq x y z
N MET A 1 2.73 -9.43 -7.98
CA MET A 1 1.79 -8.29 -7.81
C MET A 1 2.61 -7.01 -7.65
N ILE A 2 2.15 -5.90 -8.23
CA ILE A 2 2.78 -4.57 -8.03
C ILE A 2 1.71 -3.64 -7.47
N LEU A 3 1.99 -3.01 -6.34
CA LEU A 3 1.05 -2.12 -5.66
C LEU A 3 1.68 -0.72 -5.51
N PHE A 4 0.93 0.29 -5.90
CA PHE A 4 1.31 1.70 -5.75
C PHE A 4 0.53 2.31 -4.59
N TYR A 5 1.25 2.81 -3.58
CA TYR A 5 0.68 3.52 -2.42
C TYR A 5 -0.67 2.93 -1.94
N PRO A 6 -0.76 1.62 -1.67
CA PRO A 6 -2.04 0.95 -1.47
C PRO A 6 -2.69 1.29 -0.12
N VAL A 7 -4.02 1.32 -0.12
CA VAL A 7 -4.81 1.30 1.12
C VAL A 7 -4.82 -0.13 1.66
N ILE A 8 -4.34 -0.35 2.86
CA ILE A 8 -4.15 -1.68 3.44
C ILE A 8 -4.87 -1.85 4.78
N THR A 9 -4.56 -0.99 5.76
CA THR A 9 -4.99 -1.21 7.14
C THR A 9 -6.27 -0.47 7.49
N ALA A 10 -7.09 -1.10 8.34
CA ALA A 10 -8.23 -0.49 9.02
C ALA A 10 -7.88 0.00 10.43
N GLU A 11 -6.60 -0.04 10.82
CA GLU A 11 -6.17 0.37 12.15
C GLU A 11 -6.39 1.87 12.34
N GLU A 12 -7.03 2.22 13.45
CA GLU A 12 -7.32 3.61 13.79
C GLU A 12 -6.06 4.47 13.82
N GLY A 13 -6.13 5.68 13.25
CA GLY A 13 -5.00 6.58 13.10
C GLY A 13 -4.08 6.28 11.90
N LYS A 14 -4.22 5.12 11.25
CA LYS A 14 -3.42 4.70 10.10
C LYS A 14 -4.25 4.49 8.84
N LEU A 15 -5.57 4.25 8.97
CA LEU A 15 -6.45 3.97 7.85
C LEU A 15 -6.73 5.20 6.99
N HIS A 16 -6.99 4.97 5.71
CA HIS A 16 -7.56 5.99 4.83
C HIS A 16 -9.09 5.97 4.91
N LYS A 17 -9.67 6.82 5.74
CA LYS A 17 -11.11 6.83 6.10
C LYS A 17 -12.03 6.85 4.88
N ASN A 18 -11.73 7.66 3.86
CA ASN A 18 -12.59 7.77 2.69
C ASN A 18 -12.72 6.45 1.91
N SER A 19 -11.64 5.66 1.78
CA SER A 19 -11.72 4.36 1.14
C SER A 19 -12.70 3.42 1.85
N PHE A 20 -12.66 3.38 3.19
CA PHE A 20 -13.59 2.56 3.97
C PHE A 20 -15.02 3.08 3.89
N LYS A 21 -15.20 4.41 3.91
CA LYS A 21 -16.52 5.03 3.73
C LYS A 21 -17.14 4.69 2.39
N TYR A 22 -16.38 4.72 1.31
CA TYR A 22 -16.88 4.39 -0.02
C TYR A 22 -17.13 2.89 -0.20
N LEU A 23 -16.34 2.05 0.45
CA LEU A 23 -16.49 0.60 0.37
C LEU A 23 -17.65 0.08 1.22
N LEU A 24 -17.80 0.57 2.45
CA LEU A 24 -18.68 0.03 3.48
C LEU A 24 -19.90 0.91 3.79
N GLY A 25 -19.96 2.11 3.25
CA GLY A 25 -20.96 3.12 3.60
C GLY A 25 -20.48 4.08 4.71
N LYS A 26 -21.15 5.22 4.84
CA LYS A 26 -20.74 6.29 5.76
C LYS A 26 -20.80 5.90 7.25
N ASP A 27 -21.65 4.94 7.60
CA ASP A 27 -21.94 4.53 8.98
C ASP A 27 -21.27 3.20 9.36
N TYR A 28 -20.19 2.82 8.65
CA TYR A 28 -19.47 1.57 8.92
C TYR A 28 -18.88 1.56 10.34
N SER A 29 -18.89 0.39 10.97
CA SER A 29 -18.27 0.16 12.27
C SER A 29 -16.77 -0.15 12.14
N SER A 30 -16.02 0.11 13.21
CA SER A 30 -14.61 -0.31 13.27
C SER A 30 -14.43 -1.83 13.11
N GLU A 31 -15.43 -2.61 13.55
CA GLU A 31 -15.43 -4.07 13.38
C GLU A 31 -15.55 -4.47 11.91
N GLU A 32 -16.50 -3.86 11.17
CA GLU A 32 -16.64 -4.07 9.73
C GLU A 32 -15.35 -3.70 8.98
N ALA A 33 -14.77 -2.54 9.29
CA ALA A 33 -13.52 -2.10 8.68
C ALA A 33 -12.36 -3.08 8.92
N ARG A 34 -12.24 -3.64 10.14
CA ARG A 34 -11.18 -4.62 10.46
C ARG A 34 -11.21 -5.87 9.59
N ASN A 35 -12.37 -6.27 9.05
CA ASN A 35 -12.47 -7.38 8.12
C ASN A 35 -11.74 -7.11 6.80
N TYR A 36 -11.48 -5.84 6.48
CA TYR A 36 -10.77 -5.39 5.29
C TYR A 36 -9.35 -4.89 5.58
N SER A 37 -8.81 -5.18 6.76
CA SER A 37 -7.39 -4.96 7.09
C SER A 37 -6.54 -6.02 6.38
N LEU A 38 -5.98 -5.65 5.21
CA LEU A 38 -5.37 -6.60 4.28
C LEU A 38 -4.07 -7.19 4.83
N GLU A 39 -3.34 -6.49 5.68
CA GLU A 39 -2.16 -7.00 6.35
C GLU A 39 -2.46 -8.23 7.22
N LYS A 40 -3.69 -8.36 7.69
CA LYS A 40 -4.17 -9.52 8.47
C LYS A 40 -4.67 -10.68 7.60
N ARG A 41 -4.77 -10.45 6.30
CA ARG A 41 -5.22 -11.46 5.32
C ARG A 41 -4.06 -12.10 4.54
N VAL A 42 -2.84 -11.63 4.75
CA VAL A 42 -1.65 -12.20 4.11
C VAL A 42 -1.45 -13.64 4.58
N SER A 43 -1.17 -14.52 3.63
CA SER A 43 -0.84 -15.93 3.86
C SER A 43 0.31 -16.35 2.95
N ALA A 44 0.79 -17.58 3.10
CA ALA A 44 1.80 -18.14 2.20
C ALA A 44 1.33 -18.23 0.73
N LEU A 45 0.03 -18.11 0.47
CA LEU A 45 -0.56 -18.10 -0.87
C LEU A 45 -0.65 -16.70 -1.48
N THR A 46 -0.33 -15.64 -0.72
CA THR A 46 -0.30 -14.29 -1.24
C THR A 46 0.78 -14.16 -2.32
N PRO A 47 0.47 -13.58 -3.49
CA PRO A 47 1.45 -13.46 -4.57
C PRO A 47 2.69 -12.66 -4.17
N PRO A 48 3.88 -12.97 -4.75
CA PRO A 48 5.05 -12.12 -4.63
C PRO A 48 4.72 -10.66 -4.94
N THR A 49 5.15 -9.72 -4.08
CA THR A 49 4.66 -8.35 -4.12
C THR A 49 5.77 -7.31 -4.12
N LEU A 50 5.69 -6.38 -5.08
CA LEU A 50 6.45 -5.13 -5.10
C LEU A 50 5.56 -3.99 -4.62
N LEU A 51 6.04 -3.20 -3.66
CA LEU A 51 5.37 -2.01 -3.11
C LEU A 51 6.16 -0.76 -3.49
N LEU A 52 5.46 0.24 -4.03
CA LEU A 52 6.02 1.52 -4.47
C LEU A 52 5.19 2.66 -3.86
N LEU A 53 5.84 3.55 -3.09
CA LEU A 53 5.14 4.63 -2.39
C LEU A 53 6.06 5.82 -2.13
N SER A 54 5.50 6.93 -1.66
CA SER A 54 6.24 8.11 -1.20
C SER A 54 6.17 8.24 0.32
N ASP A 55 7.27 8.70 0.92
CA ASP A 55 7.35 8.93 2.37
C ASP A 55 6.45 10.08 2.82
N ASP A 56 6.27 11.09 1.97
CA ASP A 56 5.45 12.27 2.20
C ASP A 56 3.98 12.14 1.79
N ASP A 57 3.48 10.91 1.57
CA ASP A 57 2.07 10.66 1.21
C ASP A 57 1.12 11.09 2.33
N ARG A 58 0.35 12.17 2.07
CA ARG A 58 -0.60 12.76 3.01
C ARG A 58 -2.02 12.21 2.86
N ILE A 59 -2.27 11.39 1.85
CA ILE A 59 -3.59 10.81 1.56
C ILE A 59 -3.68 9.40 2.15
N VAL A 60 -2.75 8.52 1.77
CA VAL A 60 -2.67 7.16 2.33
C VAL A 60 -1.35 7.06 3.11
N PRO A 61 -1.41 7.03 4.45
CA PRO A 61 -0.18 7.00 5.25
C PRO A 61 0.76 5.86 4.83
N PRO A 62 2.07 6.13 4.67
CA PRO A 62 3.08 5.12 4.28
C PRO A 62 3.07 3.86 5.12
N VAL A 63 2.64 3.95 6.38
CA VAL A 63 2.51 2.81 7.29
C VAL A 63 1.62 1.69 6.73
N ASN A 64 0.66 2.00 5.85
CA ASN A 64 -0.15 0.98 5.17
C ASN A 64 0.73 -0.03 4.42
N SER A 65 1.65 0.47 3.59
CA SER A 65 2.58 -0.37 2.83
C SER A 65 3.59 -1.09 3.73
N LEU A 66 4.06 -0.43 4.80
CA LEU A 66 5.00 -1.03 5.75
C LEU A 66 4.39 -2.21 6.49
N LEU A 67 3.15 -2.08 6.97
CA LEU A 67 2.41 -3.17 7.63
C LEU A 67 2.19 -4.36 6.67
N PHE A 68 1.86 -4.08 5.42
CA PHE A 68 1.67 -5.13 4.43
C PHE A 68 2.99 -5.85 4.10
N TYR A 69 4.06 -5.09 3.89
CA TYR A 69 5.40 -5.65 3.68
C TYR A 69 5.83 -6.56 4.83
N GLU A 70 5.65 -6.11 6.07
CA GLU A 70 5.96 -6.90 7.26
C GLU A 70 5.15 -8.20 7.29
N ALA A 71 3.85 -8.13 7.00
CA ALA A 71 2.99 -9.31 6.94
C ALA A 71 3.43 -10.29 5.85
N LEU A 72 3.83 -9.80 4.66
CA LEU A 72 4.38 -10.63 3.59
C LEU A 72 5.64 -11.36 4.07
N LYS A 73 6.56 -10.66 4.72
CA LYS A 73 7.80 -11.26 5.23
C LYS A 73 7.54 -12.32 6.29
N ARG A 74 6.64 -12.07 7.24
CA ARG A 74 6.25 -13.05 8.26
C ARG A 74 5.65 -14.33 7.67
N ASN A 75 4.98 -14.23 6.52
CA ASN A 75 4.37 -15.38 5.84
C ASN A 75 5.27 -16.02 4.76
N GLY A 76 6.56 -15.65 4.71
CA GLY A 76 7.52 -16.22 3.76
C GLY A 76 7.28 -15.82 2.30
N VAL A 77 6.49 -14.78 2.06
CA VAL A 77 6.20 -14.29 0.70
C VAL A 77 7.34 -13.40 0.21
N LYS A 78 7.79 -13.63 -1.03
CA LYS A 78 8.78 -12.76 -1.68
C LYS A 78 8.21 -11.35 -1.81
N ALA A 79 8.90 -10.35 -1.27
CA ALA A 79 8.44 -8.97 -1.30
C ALA A 79 9.61 -8.00 -1.45
N SER A 80 9.34 -6.87 -2.11
CA SER A 80 10.21 -5.70 -2.17
C SER A 80 9.39 -4.44 -1.91
N ILE A 81 10.01 -3.44 -1.28
CA ILE A 81 9.39 -2.15 -1.00
C ILE A 81 10.37 -1.03 -1.33
N HIS A 82 9.90 -0.02 -2.06
CA HIS A 82 10.66 1.19 -2.37
C HIS A 82 9.86 2.40 -1.93
N VAL A 83 10.44 3.17 -1.01
CA VAL A 83 9.85 4.39 -0.46
C VAL A 83 10.63 5.57 -1.04
N PHE A 84 9.98 6.35 -1.91
CA PHE A 84 10.57 7.56 -2.47
C PHE A 84 10.46 8.70 -1.46
N PRO A 85 11.48 9.56 -1.34
CA PRO A 85 11.47 10.64 -0.34
C PRO A 85 10.32 11.62 -0.51
N THR A 86 9.89 11.88 -1.75
CA THR A 86 8.84 12.85 -2.09
C THR A 86 7.98 12.35 -3.23
N GLY A 87 6.79 12.94 -3.39
CA GLY A 87 5.86 12.62 -4.48
C GLY A 87 4.40 12.66 -4.05
N ASP A 88 4.13 12.69 -2.76
CA ASP A 88 2.78 12.62 -2.20
C ASP A 88 2.04 11.37 -2.76
N HIS A 89 0.77 11.46 -3.05
CA HIS A 89 -0.09 10.37 -3.51
C HIS A 89 -0.46 10.52 -4.99
N GLY A 90 -0.67 9.40 -5.68
CA GLY A 90 -1.32 9.41 -6.99
C GLY A 90 -0.41 9.86 -8.15
N TRP A 91 0.91 9.74 -8.01
CA TRP A 91 1.85 10.13 -9.06
C TRP A 91 1.82 9.20 -10.28
N GLY A 92 1.61 7.88 -10.11
CA GLY A 92 1.46 6.92 -11.20
C GLY A 92 2.44 7.13 -12.36
N ILE A 93 1.88 7.44 -13.52
CA ILE A 93 2.65 7.71 -14.76
C ILE A 93 2.83 9.20 -15.04
N LYS A 94 2.61 10.07 -14.07
CA LYS A 94 2.76 11.52 -14.25
C LYS A 94 4.21 11.87 -14.59
N PRO A 95 4.47 12.56 -15.73
CA PRO A 95 5.84 12.86 -16.18
C PRO A 95 6.63 13.73 -15.19
N GLU A 96 5.93 14.57 -14.41
CA GLU A 96 6.51 15.45 -13.42
C GLU A 96 6.97 14.74 -12.14
N PHE A 97 6.63 13.46 -11.96
CA PHE A 97 7.12 12.70 -10.82
C PHE A 97 8.62 12.46 -10.93
N LYS A 98 9.37 13.00 -9.99
CA LYS A 98 10.84 13.00 -9.99
C LYS A 98 11.47 11.61 -10.17
N TYR A 99 10.81 10.57 -9.69
CA TYR A 99 11.33 9.20 -9.68
C TYR A 99 10.64 8.28 -10.70
N ILE A 100 10.03 8.84 -11.74
CA ILE A 100 9.25 8.08 -12.73
C ILE A 100 10.09 6.97 -13.41
N GLU A 101 11.30 7.28 -13.85
CA GLU A 101 12.19 6.30 -14.50
C GLU A 101 12.63 5.20 -13.53
N GLN A 102 12.84 5.56 -12.27
CA GLN A 102 13.28 4.61 -11.25
C GLN A 102 12.20 3.58 -10.92
N TRP A 103 10.95 4.03 -10.68
CA TRP A 103 9.90 3.07 -10.38
C TRP A 103 9.58 2.16 -11.57
N GLN A 104 9.64 2.70 -12.80
CA GLN A 104 9.45 1.90 -14.01
C GLN A 104 10.52 0.81 -14.14
N ARG A 105 11.76 1.14 -13.85
CA ARG A 105 12.86 0.16 -13.81
C ARG A 105 12.63 -0.91 -12.75
N TYR A 106 12.29 -0.52 -11.54
CA TYR A 106 11.98 -1.48 -10.45
C TYR A 106 10.82 -2.41 -10.83
N ALA A 107 9.78 -1.89 -11.47
CA ALA A 107 8.66 -2.70 -11.92
C ALA A 107 9.06 -3.69 -13.01
N LEU A 108 9.87 -3.26 -13.99
CA LEU A 108 10.40 -4.13 -15.05
C LEU A 108 11.29 -5.24 -14.49
N ASP A 109 12.20 -4.88 -13.57
CA ASP A 109 13.12 -5.83 -12.93
C ASP A 109 12.36 -6.86 -12.06
N TRP A 110 11.21 -6.45 -11.51
CA TRP A 110 10.34 -7.32 -10.72
C TRP A 110 9.63 -8.37 -11.55
N LEU A 111 9.23 -8.03 -12.76
CA LEU A 111 8.53 -8.93 -13.68
C LEU A 111 9.45 -10.00 -14.24
#